data_218ad5c77fafea9c79ffc965b05e0e27
#
_entry.id   218ad5c77fafea9c79ffc965b05e0e27
#
_cell.length_a   1.000
_cell.length_b   1.000
_cell.length_c   1.000
_cell.angle_alpha   90.00
_cell.angle_beta   90.00
_cell.angle_gamma   90.00
#
_symmetry.space_group_name_H-M   'P 1'
#
loop_
_entity.id
_entity.type
_entity.pdbx_description
1 polymer ?
#
loop_
_entity_poly.entity_id
_entity_poly.type
_entity_poly.pdbx_seq_one_letter_code
_entity_poly.pdbx_strand_id
1 'polypeptide(L)'
;MPFIFRIFAYCFRGCSCLNYTNTVKVKTIQNKITNLKTITMNVKLYLLSSSLFFCSLAASAQRSMQAEEFPLGQYEELTDTKPHDSDAKWAAMKSPVMLSWASTDVRYGKHNVPHLANSSACTLKAWRGERVNAQAVLWTNVDLNDVELTVSDLRSGANVIPASKVRSHFVRYVMTDELNKDGKDGCGCRENKAEWDSSVVADALDINKWLPVQRKTAQPLWVNVWVPEDAKPGTYTGTLTVRGGGMDDHVLKLSVQVLNRTLPSPSDWHLNLDLWQNPYAVARYYKVPLWSKAHFDAMRPIMKMLADIGQQSITASIMHKPWNGQTEDHYDSMVTRIKRLDGTWKYDYAVFDRWVEFMMNEIGIKGLISCYTMIPWELSFDYYDEATNHVQFIKTAPGDEAYAEYWGCFLRDFARHLKQKGWFEKTAISMDERSMEAMQAAIKVIKDADPDFKITLAGNYHDEIQADLYYLSIPYGARFPDKVLKERRAKGQISTYYTCCTEPFPGTFSFSNPADATWIGIHAVAGDYDGYLRWAVNSWTCDPLRDSRFRTWAAGDTYSIYPGPRSSIRFERLVEGLQDAEKIWQLRNQYKKTGDTRRLARLNKKLAEFTPANMTAEKERNAGRMVREMERLLND
;
A
#
# COMPACT_ATOMS: atom_id res chain seq x y z
N MET A 1 19.54 21.14 15.99
CA MET A 1 18.44 20.44 16.67
C MET A 1 18.88 19.01 16.96
N PRO A 2 19.23 18.64 18.20
CA PRO A 2 19.81 17.32 18.50
C PRO A 2 18.82 16.33 19.12
N PHE A 3 17.51 16.43 18.85
CA PHE A 3 16.52 15.61 19.55
C PHE A 3 16.17 14.29 18.86
N ILE A 4 16.38 14.16 17.57
CA ILE A 4 16.01 12.95 16.80
C ILE A 4 17.00 11.81 17.00
N PHE A 5 18.26 12.08 17.24
CA PHE A 5 19.30 11.07 17.41
C PHE A 5 19.24 10.23 18.70
N ARG A 6 18.52 10.67 19.73
CA ARG A 6 18.46 9.93 21.01
C ARG A 6 17.35 8.88 21.10
N ILE A 7 16.36 8.94 20.26
CA ILE A 7 15.20 8.02 20.35
C ILE A 7 15.49 6.66 19.71
N PHE A 8 16.33 6.63 18.68
CA PHE A 8 16.61 5.39 17.95
C PHE A 8 17.61 4.43 18.62
N ALA A 9 18.43 4.90 19.53
CA ALA A 9 19.49 4.07 20.14
C ALA A 9 19.02 3.20 21.32
N TYR A 10 17.85 3.41 21.89
CA TYR A 10 17.42 2.73 23.12
C TYR A 10 16.46 1.55 22.92
N CYS A 11 15.92 1.36 21.74
CA CYS A 11 14.84 0.37 21.50
C CYS A 11 15.28 -1.03 21.07
N PHE A 12 16.58 -1.34 21.00
CA PHE A 12 17.05 -2.59 20.38
C PHE A 12 17.62 -3.66 21.35
N ARG A 13 17.29 -3.61 22.63
CA ARG A 13 17.61 -4.75 23.50
C ARG A 13 16.35 -5.58 23.77
N GLY A 14 16.22 -6.68 23.05
CA GLY A 14 15.49 -7.88 23.45
C GLY A 14 14.00 -7.90 23.13
N CYS A 15 13.62 -8.34 21.96
CA CYS A 15 12.36 -9.05 21.75
C CYS A 15 12.65 -10.34 20.98
N SER A 16 12.86 -11.42 21.75
CA SER A 16 12.72 -12.77 21.21
C SER A 16 11.23 -13.07 21.07
N CYS A 17 10.77 -13.35 19.86
CA CYS A 17 9.46 -13.93 19.63
C CYS A 17 9.35 -15.26 20.35
N LEU A 18 8.44 -15.36 21.32
CA LEU A 18 8.03 -16.61 21.91
C LEU A 18 7.36 -17.47 20.83
N ASN A 19 8.07 -18.52 20.43
CA ASN A 19 7.51 -19.59 19.63
C ASN A 19 6.38 -20.28 20.40
N TYR A 20 5.13 -20.04 20.00
CA TYR A 20 4.02 -20.90 20.39
C TYR A 20 4.04 -22.17 19.53
N THR A 21 4.84 -23.14 19.94
CA THR A 21 4.65 -24.53 19.52
C THR A 21 3.66 -25.18 20.48
N ASN A 22 2.40 -25.22 20.08
CA ASN A 22 1.42 -26.10 20.70
C ASN A 22 1.73 -27.53 20.28
N THR A 23 2.45 -28.23 21.15
CA THR A 23 2.65 -29.69 21.05
C THR A 23 1.36 -30.39 21.47
N VAL A 24 0.52 -30.70 20.48
CA VAL A 24 -0.59 -31.66 20.73
C VAL A 24 0.02 -33.06 20.87
N LYS A 25 0.00 -33.58 22.07
CA LYS A 25 0.31 -34.99 22.33
C LYS A 25 -0.74 -35.87 21.67
N VAL A 26 -0.37 -36.51 20.57
CA VAL A 26 -1.12 -37.62 19.99
C VAL A 26 -0.93 -38.83 20.91
N LYS A 27 -1.93 -39.18 21.68
CA LYS A 27 -2.00 -40.49 22.34
C LYS A 27 -2.55 -41.49 21.31
N THR A 28 -1.68 -42.38 20.92
CA THR A 28 -1.99 -43.63 20.19
C THR A 28 -2.98 -44.46 20.99
N ILE A 29 -4.17 -44.69 20.44
CA ILE A 29 -5.05 -45.79 20.87
C ILE A 29 -5.08 -46.76 19.71
N GLN A 30 -4.30 -47.82 19.84
CA GLN A 30 -4.41 -49.06 19.07
C GLN A 30 -5.35 -50.01 19.79
N ASN A 31 -6.14 -50.72 18.98
CA ASN A 31 -6.88 -51.94 19.23
C ASN A 31 -8.21 -51.90 19.97
N LYS A 32 -9.28 -52.09 19.20
CA LYS A 32 -10.12 -53.29 19.33
C LYS A 32 -11.06 -53.42 18.12
N ILE A 33 -10.65 -54.28 17.20
CA ILE A 33 -11.56 -54.92 16.23
C ILE A 33 -12.05 -56.19 16.90
N THR A 34 -13.34 -56.32 17.16
CA THR A 34 -14.00 -57.63 17.23
C THR A 34 -15.51 -57.47 16.95
N ASN A 35 -15.92 -58.02 15.87
CA ASN A 35 -17.22 -58.69 15.58
C ASN A 35 -18.52 -58.03 16.09
N LEU A 36 -19.36 -57.64 15.18
CA LEU A 36 -20.77 -58.02 15.27
C LEU A 36 -21.39 -58.17 13.88
N LYS A 37 -22.00 -59.35 13.75
CA LYS A 37 -22.64 -59.89 12.57
C LYS A 37 -23.89 -59.15 12.16
N THR A 38 -24.08 -59.11 10.85
CA THR A 38 -25.31 -59.05 10.09
C THR A 38 -26.62 -59.26 10.89
N ILE A 39 -27.46 -58.22 10.87
CA ILE A 39 -28.88 -58.41 11.04
C ILE A 39 -29.56 -57.71 9.84
N THR A 40 -29.98 -58.56 8.93
CA THR A 40 -30.94 -58.20 7.87
C THR A 40 -32.30 -58.16 8.52
N MET A 41 -32.94 -57.01 8.49
CA MET A 41 -34.37 -56.93 8.70
C MET A 41 -35.04 -56.09 7.64
N ASN A 42 -35.90 -56.79 6.89
CA ASN A 42 -36.89 -56.25 5.98
C ASN A 42 -37.82 -55.28 6.71
N VAL A 43 -37.98 -54.07 6.19
CA VAL A 43 -39.14 -53.28 6.48
C VAL A 43 -39.83 -52.93 5.17
N LYS A 44 -40.98 -53.54 5.02
CA LYS A 44 -41.96 -53.28 3.96
C LYS A 44 -42.46 -51.84 4.04
N LEU A 45 -42.60 -51.29 2.85
CA LEU A 45 -43.49 -50.23 2.45
C LEU A 45 -44.65 -49.94 3.42
N TYR A 46 -44.68 -48.70 3.92
CA TYR A 46 -45.94 -48.03 4.20
C TYR A 46 -45.96 -46.69 3.47
N LEU A 47 -46.61 -46.73 2.30
CA LEU A 47 -47.21 -45.57 1.68
C LEU A 47 -48.44 -45.17 2.52
N LEU A 48 -48.37 -44.05 3.17
CA LEU A 48 -49.56 -43.33 3.62
C LEU A 48 -49.29 -41.83 3.43
N SER A 49 -50.11 -41.34 2.54
CA SER A 49 -50.38 -39.95 2.29
C SER A 49 -50.50 -39.14 3.59
N SER A 50 -49.65 -38.18 3.76
CA SER A 50 -49.97 -37.03 4.60
C SER A 50 -49.39 -35.81 3.94
N SER A 51 -50.31 -35.02 3.46
CA SER A 51 -50.30 -33.57 3.20
C SER A 51 -48.94 -32.87 3.34
N LEU A 52 -48.55 -32.36 2.21
CA LEU A 52 -47.59 -31.29 2.05
C LEU A 52 -47.77 -30.19 3.11
N PHE A 53 -47.02 -30.26 4.18
CA PHE A 53 -46.48 -29.10 4.84
C PHE A 53 -45.11 -28.88 4.23
N PHE A 54 -45.04 -28.11 3.14
CA PHE A 54 -43.85 -27.37 2.80
C PHE A 54 -43.61 -26.35 3.90
N CYS A 55 -43.02 -26.78 5.00
CA CYS A 55 -42.12 -25.96 5.71
C CYS A 55 -40.96 -25.73 4.74
N SER A 56 -41.01 -24.63 4.02
CA SER A 56 -39.86 -24.01 3.47
C SER A 56 -38.94 -23.61 4.64
N LEU A 57 -38.20 -24.58 5.18
CA LEU A 57 -36.89 -24.32 5.70
C LEU A 57 -36.14 -23.81 4.48
N ALA A 58 -36.22 -22.51 4.26
CA ALA A 58 -35.17 -21.80 3.60
C ALA A 58 -33.94 -22.00 4.50
N ALA A 59 -33.30 -23.14 4.40
CA ALA A 59 -31.89 -23.23 4.64
C ALA A 59 -31.30 -22.21 3.69
N SER A 60 -31.04 -21.00 4.18
CA SER A 60 -30.07 -20.11 3.57
C SER A 60 -28.83 -20.99 3.46
N ALA A 61 -28.63 -21.59 2.30
CA ALA A 61 -27.38 -22.23 1.99
C ALA A 61 -26.37 -21.10 2.13
N GLN A 62 -25.77 -21.02 3.31
CA GLN A 62 -24.64 -20.14 3.54
C GLN A 62 -23.69 -20.49 2.40
N ARG A 63 -23.56 -19.59 1.43
CA ARG A 63 -22.60 -19.78 0.34
C ARG A 63 -21.29 -20.15 1.01
N SER A 64 -20.80 -21.35 0.73
CA SER A 64 -19.49 -21.74 1.20
C SER A 64 -18.52 -20.69 0.69
N MET A 65 -17.82 -20.06 1.60
CA MET A 65 -16.84 -19.05 1.31
C MET A 65 -15.79 -19.71 0.41
N GLN A 66 -15.78 -19.37 -0.86
CA GLN A 66 -14.80 -19.90 -1.78
C GLN A 66 -13.42 -19.48 -1.30
N ALA A 67 -12.59 -20.47 -0.97
CA ALA A 67 -11.16 -20.24 -0.92
C ALA A 67 -10.78 -19.73 -2.30
N GLU A 68 -10.31 -18.49 -2.37
CA GLU A 68 -9.70 -17.99 -3.58
C GLU A 68 -8.45 -18.81 -3.91
N GLU A 69 -7.96 -18.66 -5.12
CA GLU A 69 -6.73 -19.29 -5.63
C GLU A 69 -5.52 -19.11 -4.67
N PHE A 70 -5.55 -18.08 -3.86
CA PHE A 70 -4.71 -17.89 -2.68
C PHE A 70 -5.58 -18.02 -1.43
N PRO A 71 -5.06 -18.49 -0.27
CA PRO A 71 -5.84 -18.75 0.94
C PRO A 71 -6.31 -17.46 1.62
N LEU A 72 -7.12 -16.70 0.92
CA LEU A 72 -7.60 -15.38 1.29
C LEU A 72 -9.11 -15.36 1.44
N GLY A 73 -9.68 -16.49 1.81
CA GLY A 73 -11.10 -16.63 2.07
C GLY A 73 -11.65 -15.46 2.89
N GLN A 74 -12.91 -15.42 3.07
CA GLN A 74 -13.53 -14.43 3.93
C GLN A 74 -12.93 -14.52 5.34
N TYR A 75 -12.80 -13.38 5.98
CA TYR A 75 -12.30 -13.26 7.35
C TYR A 75 -13.28 -12.44 8.18
N GLU A 76 -13.32 -12.71 9.48
CA GLU A 76 -14.09 -11.92 10.43
C GLU A 76 -13.26 -10.71 10.88
N GLU A 77 -13.90 -9.55 10.89
CA GLU A 77 -13.31 -8.33 11.42
C GLU A 77 -13.22 -8.41 12.95
N LEU A 78 -12.23 -7.73 13.52
CA LEU A 78 -12.11 -7.62 14.97
C LEU A 78 -13.23 -6.74 15.54
N THR A 79 -13.54 -6.94 16.83
CA THR A 79 -14.55 -6.16 17.54
C THR A 79 -14.11 -4.71 17.69
N ASP A 80 -14.99 -3.78 17.38
CA ASP A 80 -14.78 -2.35 17.60
C ASP A 80 -14.90 -2.02 19.09
N THR A 81 -13.93 -1.26 19.60
CA THR A 81 -13.93 -0.79 20.98
C THR A 81 -14.47 0.64 21.14
N LYS A 82 -14.77 1.32 20.02
CA LYS A 82 -15.37 2.66 20.05
C LYS A 82 -16.81 2.62 20.54
N PRO A 83 -17.29 3.72 21.15
CA PRO A 83 -18.71 3.81 21.50
C PRO A 83 -19.60 3.66 20.27
N HIS A 84 -20.60 2.81 20.39
CA HIS A 84 -21.62 2.57 19.36
C HIS A 84 -22.77 3.55 19.54
N ASP A 85 -23.47 3.88 18.46
CA ASP A 85 -24.73 4.60 18.54
C ASP A 85 -25.80 3.79 19.28
N SER A 86 -26.67 4.46 20.04
CA SER A 86 -27.73 3.83 20.80
C SER A 86 -28.76 3.14 19.92
N ASP A 87 -29.45 2.15 20.48
CA ASP A 87 -30.55 1.45 19.81
C ASP A 87 -31.66 2.40 19.35
N ALA A 88 -31.94 3.44 20.12
CA ALA A 88 -32.91 4.48 19.78
C ALA A 88 -32.50 5.23 18.49
N LYS A 89 -31.21 5.48 18.29
CA LYS A 89 -30.71 6.17 17.09
C LYS A 89 -30.85 5.27 15.85
N TRP A 90 -30.59 3.98 15.98
CA TRP A 90 -30.79 3.00 14.91
C TRP A 90 -32.29 2.79 14.62
N ALA A 91 -33.13 2.76 15.65
CA ALA A 91 -34.58 2.65 15.48
C ALA A 91 -35.23 3.89 14.83
N ALA A 92 -34.59 5.05 14.92
CA ALA A 92 -35.04 6.30 14.29
C ALA A 92 -34.75 6.38 12.78
N MET A 93 -34.17 5.34 12.18
CA MET A 93 -33.94 5.27 10.73
C MET A 93 -35.25 5.34 9.96
N LYS A 94 -35.25 6.04 8.82
CA LYS A 94 -36.43 6.20 7.96
C LYS A 94 -36.89 4.89 7.28
N SER A 95 -35.94 3.98 7.09
CA SER A 95 -36.18 2.64 6.53
C SER A 95 -35.26 1.65 7.21
N PRO A 96 -35.64 0.36 7.32
CA PRO A 96 -34.76 -0.69 7.87
C PRO A 96 -33.43 -0.80 7.15
N VAL A 97 -33.39 -0.53 5.85
CA VAL A 97 -32.19 -0.52 5.01
C VAL A 97 -32.12 0.81 4.28
N MET A 98 -30.95 1.40 4.30
CA MET A 98 -30.65 2.68 3.65
C MET A 98 -29.40 2.54 2.82
N LEU A 99 -29.38 3.20 1.65
CA LEU A 99 -28.22 3.28 0.76
C LEU A 99 -28.09 4.70 0.20
N SER A 100 -26.89 5.27 0.23
CA SER A 100 -26.65 6.61 -0.30
C SER A 100 -25.23 6.76 -0.83
N TRP A 101 -25.03 7.58 -1.83
CA TRP A 101 -23.74 8.13 -2.13
C TRP A 101 -23.21 8.97 -0.95
N ALA A 102 -21.91 8.94 -0.76
CA ALA A 102 -21.22 9.50 0.39
C ALA A 102 -19.89 10.13 0.00
N SER A 103 -19.25 10.85 0.91
CA SER A 103 -17.95 11.48 0.64
C SER A 103 -16.81 10.47 0.70
N THR A 104 -15.91 10.52 -0.28
CA THR A 104 -14.64 9.76 -0.30
C THR A 104 -13.63 10.26 0.76
N ASP A 105 -13.86 11.42 1.36
CA ASP A 105 -13.01 11.98 2.40
C ASP A 105 -13.41 11.56 3.83
N VAL A 106 -14.43 10.71 3.97
CA VAL A 106 -14.96 10.30 5.28
C VAL A 106 -14.83 8.79 5.46
N ARG A 107 -14.30 8.38 6.62
CA ARG A 107 -14.36 7.00 7.09
C ARG A 107 -15.59 6.82 7.97
N TYR A 108 -16.57 6.06 7.49
CA TYR A 108 -17.81 5.82 8.21
C TYR A 108 -17.61 4.74 9.27
N GLY A 109 -17.96 5.04 10.52
CA GLY A 109 -17.84 4.10 11.64
C GLY A 109 -18.81 2.93 11.50
N LYS A 110 -18.37 1.71 11.83
CA LYS A 110 -19.12 0.47 11.63
C LYS A 110 -20.46 0.45 12.35
N HIS A 111 -20.48 0.89 13.61
CA HIS A 111 -21.64 0.84 14.47
C HIS A 111 -22.29 2.21 14.74
N ASN A 112 -22.13 3.12 13.78
CA ASN A 112 -22.68 4.46 13.84
C ASN A 112 -23.61 4.71 12.66
N VAL A 113 -24.78 5.29 12.91
CA VAL A 113 -25.69 5.73 11.85
C VAL A 113 -24.99 6.84 11.05
N PRO A 114 -24.80 6.66 9.74
CA PRO A 114 -24.05 7.63 8.93
C PRO A 114 -24.70 9.01 8.95
N HIS A 115 -23.90 10.04 9.25
CA HIS A 115 -24.35 11.43 9.22
C HIS A 115 -24.09 12.03 7.85
N LEU A 116 -25.03 11.85 6.94
CA LEU A 116 -24.92 12.31 5.55
C LEU A 116 -26.28 12.73 4.97
N ALA A 117 -26.26 13.59 3.98
CA ALA A 117 -27.44 13.88 3.17
C ALA A 117 -27.65 12.74 2.17
N ASN A 118 -28.86 12.15 2.17
CA ASN A 118 -29.17 11.05 1.25
C ASN A 118 -29.08 11.52 -0.21
N SER A 119 -28.33 10.80 -1.01
CA SER A 119 -28.18 11.04 -2.45
C SER A 119 -28.26 9.73 -3.23
N SER A 120 -29.18 9.63 -4.16
CA SER A 120 -29.30 8.50 -5.09
C SER A 120 -28.48 8.66 -6.36
N ALA A 121 -27.82 9.82 -6.57
CA ALA A 121 -27.03 10.10 -7.74
C ALA A 121 -25.66 10.71 -7.39
N CYS A 122 -24.63 10.25 -8.11
CA CYS A 122 -23.27 10.78 -8.04
C CYS A 122 -22.82 11.16 -9.45
N THR A 123 -22.10 12.29 -9.58
CA THR A 123 -21.46 12.69 -10.84
C THR A 123 -20.00 12.99 -10.58
N LEU A 124 -19.13 12.25 -11.26
CA LEU A 124 -17.69 12.44 -11.28
C LEU A 124 -17.28 13.16 -12.57
N LYS A 125 -16.16 13.87 -12.54
CA LYS A 125 -15.49 14.38 -13.74
C LYS A 125 -14.17 13.65 -13.91
N ALA A 126 -13.81 13.30 -15.13
CA ALA A 126 -12.59 12.57 -15.41
C ALA A 126 -11.97 12.99 -16.74
N TRP A 127 -10.64 12.94 -16.82
CA TRP A 127 -9.94 12.90 -18.09
C TRP A 127 -10.00 11.49 -18.68
N ARG A 128 -9.75 11.32 -19.95
CA ARG A 128 -9.52 10.00 -20.55
C ARG A 128 -8.25 9.39 -19.97
N GLY A 129 -8.22 8.08 -19.73
CA GLY A 129 -7.10 7.40 -19.08
C GLY A 129 -7.08 7.52 -17.53
N GLU A 130 -7.99 8.30 -16.94
CA GLU A 130 -8.05 8.52 -15.50
C GLU A 130 -8.83 7.43 -14.77
N ARG A 131 -8.41 7.11 -13.55
CA ARG A 131 -9.16 6.32 -12.59
C ARG A 131 -9.80 7.24 -11.55
N VAL A 132 -11.13 7.26 -11.50
CA VAL A 132 -11.89 8.08 -10.56
C VAL A 132 -12.70 7.21 -9.59
N ASN A 133 -12.95 7.73 -8.40
CA ASN A 133 -13.55 7.00 -7.30
C ASN A 133 -14.82 7.64 -6.80
N ALA A 134 -15.74 6.81 -6.31
CA ALA A 134 -16.90 7.22 -5.54
C ALA A 134 -17.07 6.29 -4.33
N GLN A 135 -17.66 6.83 -3.25
CA GLN A 135 -18.03 6.05 -2.08
C GLN A 135 -19.54 6.08 -1.90
N ALA A 136 -20.13 4.93 -1.56
CA ALA A 136 -21.48 4.84 -1.07
C ALA A 136 -21.47 4.20 0.32
N VAL A 137 -22.55 4.32 1.06
CA VAL A 137 -22.74 3.62 2.34
C VAL A 137 -24.10 2.93 2.33
N LEU A 138 -24.07 1.65 2.66
CA LEU A 138 -25.23 0.85 3.04
C LEU A 138 -25.29 0.82 4.57
N TRP A 139 -26.43 1.10 5.19
CA TRP A 139 -26.59 0.91 6.63
C TRP A 139 -27.95 0.32 6.94
N THR A 140 -28.01 -0.50 7.97
CA THR A 140 -29.19 -1.33 8.24
C THR A 140 -29.41 -1.54 9.74
N ASN A 141 -30.67 -1.64 10.14
CA ASN A 141 -31.09 -2.08 11.48
C ASN A 141 -31.62 -3.52 11.49
N VAL A 142 -31.55 -4.23 10.37
CA VAL A 142 -31.90 -5.65 10.21
C VAL A 142 -30.69 -6.42 9.66
N ASP A 143 -30.66 -7.73 9.89
CA ASP A 143 -29.60 -8.57 9.33
C ASP A 143 -29.84 -8.80 7.83
N LEU A 144 -28.80 -8.61 7.01
CA LEU A 144 -28.82 -8.84 5.57
C LEU A 144 -27.88 -9.98 5.23
N ASN A 145 -28.39 -10.97 4.50
CA ASN A 145 -27.60 -12.10 4.03
C ASN A 145 -27.17 -11.88 2.58
N ASP A 146 -25.98 -12.39 2.23
CA ASP A 146 -25.50 -12.45 0.86
C ASP A 146 -25.65 -11.11 0.09
N VAL A 147 -25.26 -9.99 0.72
CA VAL A 147 -25.30 -8.70 0.05
C VAL A 147 -24.30 -8.71 -1.09
N GLU A 148 -24.77 -8.44 -2.31
CA GLU A 148 -23.97 -8.40 -3.53
C GLU A 148 -23.97 -7.00 -4.15
N LEU A 149 -22.86 -6.65 -4.79
CA LEU A 149 -22.67 -5.41 -5.53
C LEU A 149 -22.59 -5.69 -7.02
N THR A 150 -23.43 -5.03 -7.81
CA THR A 150 -23.42 -5.12 -9.26
C THR A 150 -23.31 -3.74 -9.88
N VAL A 151 -22.46 -3.57 -10.88
CA VAL A 151 -22.32 -2.32 -11.64
C VAL A 151 -22.74 -2.57 -13.09
N SER A 152 -23.42 -1.60 -13.68
CA SER A 152 -23.78 -1.66 -15.09
C SER A 152 -22.69 -1.03 -15.97
N ASP A 153 -22.76 -1.27 -17.28
CA ASP A 153 -22.08 -0.41 -18.24
C ASP A 153 -22.47 1.07 -17.98
N LEU A 154 -21.52 1.98 -18.19
CA LEU A 154 -21.83 3.40 -18.24
C LEU A 154 -21.99 3.82 -19.70
N ARG A 155 -23.09 4.46 -20.04
CA ARG A 155 -23.48 4.78 -21.42
C ARG A 155 -23.63 6.28 -21.68
N SER A 156 -23.16 6.72 -22.85
CA SER A 156 -23.36 8.06 -23.38
C SER A 156 -23.79 7.95 -24.86
N GLY A 157 -25.09 7.88 -25.11
CA GLY A 157 -25.60 7.52 -26.44
C GLY A 157 -25.10 6.13 -26.88
N ALA A 158 -24.44 6.04 -28.01
CA ALA A 158 -23.84 4.81 -28.53
C ALA A 158 -22.49 4.46 -27.88
N ASN A 159 -21.85 5.38 -27.14
CA ASN A 159 -20.56 5.14 -26.51
C ASN A 159 -20.74 4.44 -25.15
N VAL A 160 -19.82 3.54 -24.83
CA VAL A 160 -19.89 2.69 -23.64
C VAL A 160 -18.55 2.67 -22.93
N ILE A 161 -18.56 2.86 -21.61
CA ILE A 161 -17.52 2.39 -20.70
C ILE A 161 -18.06 1.07 -20.12
N PRO A 162 -17.46 -0.09 -20.46
CA PRO A 162 -18.01 -1.38 -20.07
C PRO A 162 -17.90 -1.61 -18.56
N ALA A 163 -18.80 -2.38 -17.99
CA ALA A 163 -18.81 -2.75 -16.57
C ALA A 163 -17.48 -3.37 -16.09
N SER A 164 -16.71 -4.00 -16.99
CA SER A 164 -15.37 -4.52 -16.68
C SER A 164 -14.35 -3.42 -16.32
N LYS A 165 -14.62 -2.16 -16.65
CA LYS A 165 -13.84 -0.98 -16.26
C LYS A 165 -14.39 -0.31 -15.00
N VAL A 166 -15.45 -0.85 -14.42
CA VAL A 166 -16.08 -0.35 -13.18
C VAL A 166 -15.97 -1.44 -12.13
N ARG A 167 -15.27 -1.18 -11.05
CA ARG A 167 -15.11 -2.13 -9.95
C ARG A 167 -15.86 -1.62 -8.73
N SER A 168 -16.61 -2.51 -8.06
CA SER A 168 -17.26 -2.23 -6.79
C SER A 168 -16.66 -3.12 -5.70
N HIS A 169 -16.49 -2.57 -4.51
CA HIS A 169 -15.86 -3.22 -3.37
C HIS A 169 -16.64 -2.93 -2.10
N PHE A 170 -16.75 -3.92 -1.22
CA PHE A 170 -17.03 -3.66 0.18
C PHE A 170 -15.77 -3.08 0.83
N VAL A 171 -15.93 -2.06 1.65
CA VAL A 171 -14.82 -1.54 2.44
C VAL A 171 -14.81 -2.25 3.78
N ARG A 172 -13.80 -3.08 4.03
CA ARG A 172 -13.68 -3.83 5.27
C ARG A 172 -13.04 -2.98 6.35
N TYR A 173 -13.42 -3.29 7.57
CA TYR A 173 -12.89 -2.65 8.76
C TYR A 173 -11.66 -3.35 9.27
N VAL A 174 -10.63 -2.59 9.61
CA VAL A 174 -9.36 -3.06 10.16
C VAL A 174 -9.09 -2.40 11.49
N MET A 175 -8.58 -3.16 12.46
CA MET A 175 -8.14 -2.62 13.74
C MET A 175 -7.03 -1.61 13.54
N THR A 176 -7.15 -0.48 14.18
CA THR A 176 -6.20 0.64 14.11
C THR A 176 -5.81 1.10 15.51
N ASP A 177 -4.77 1.92 15.54
CA ASP A 177 -4.26 2.59 16.72
C ASP A 177 -4.07 4.05 16.34
N GLU A 178 -4.95 4.91 16.80
CA GLU A 178 -4.86 6.33 16.46
C GLU A 178 -3.62 6.95 17.12
N LEU A 179 -2.87 7.65 16.32
CA LEU A 179 -1.63 8.29 16.74
C LEU A 179 -1.87 9.25 17.90
N ASN A 180 -1.04 9.16 18.93
CA ASN A 180 -1.05 10.05 20.10
C ASN A 180 -2.31 10.06 20.97
N LYS A 181 -3.22 9.11 20.84
CA LYS A 181 -4.36 9.01 21.75
C LYS A 181 -3.96 8.74 23.20
N ASP A 182 -2.85 8.03 23.38
CA ASP A 182 -2.23 7.76 24.68
C ASP A 182 -1.24 8.86 25.10
N GLY A 183 -1.13 9.96 24.35
CA GLY A 183 -0.20 11.06 24.59
C GLY A 183 1.26 10.74 24.25
N LYS A 184 1.53 9.61 23.57
CA LYS A 184 2.86 9.20 23.13
C LYS A 184 3.03 9.45 21.63
N ASP A 185 4.28 9.69 21.21
CA ASP A 185 4.61 9.86 19.80
C ASP A 185 4.36 8.59 19.01
N GLY A 186 3.91 8.73 17.76
CA GLY A 186 3.62 7.64 16.87
C GLY A 186 4.83 6.87 16.33
N CYS A 187 6.03 7.44 16.49
CA CYS A 187 7.29 6.80 16.19
C CYS A 187 7.98 6.39 17.49
N GLY A 188 8.29 5.12 17.62
CA GLY A 188 9.03 4.62 18.77
C GLY A 188 8.53 3.27 19.25
N CYS A 189 9.18 2.75 20.27
CA CYS A 189 8.86 1.46 20.84
C CYS A 189 7.65 1.58 21.76
N ARG A 190 6.53 1.10 21.30
CA ARG A 190 5.34 0.85 22.08
C ARG A 190 5.25 -0.65 22.35
N GLU A 191 6.01 -1.12 23.34
CA GLU A 191 6.15 -2.56 23.59
C GLU A 191 4.89 -3.19 24.20
N ASN A 192 4.18 -2.44 25.03
CA ASN A 192 3.01 -2.93 25.72
C ASN A 192 1.74 -2.75 24.87
N LYS A 193 1.26 -3.83 24.25
CA LYS A 193 0.02 -3.82 23.47
C LYS A 193 -1.23 -3.41 24.25
N ALA A 194 -1.25 -3.54 25.57
CA ALA A 194 -2.36 -3.09 26.39
C ALA A 194 -2.51 -1.56 26.43
N GLU A 195 -1.46 -0.83 26.11
CA GLU A 195 -1.44 0.62 26.00
C GLU A 195 -1.85 1.13 24.61
N TRP A 196 -2.00 0.23 23.64
CA TRP A 196 -2.40 0.61 22.29
C TRP A 196 -3.89 0.93 22.26
N ASP A 197 -4.24 1.95 21.51
CA ASP A 197 -5.64 2.19 21.17
C ASP A 197 -6.17 1.02 20.30
N SER A 198 -7.46 0.76 20.41
CA SER A 198 -8.13 -0.30 19.66
C SER A 198 -9.45 0.22 19.14
N SER A 199 -9.51 0.49 17.85
CA SER A 199 -10.73 0.87 17.15
C SER A 199 -10.68 0.30 15.75
N VAL A 200 -11.81 0.08 15.11
CA VAL A 200 -11.82 -0.34 13.72
C VAL A 200 -12.13 0.84 12.81
N VAL A 201 -11.46 0.87 11.67
CA VAL A 201 -11.68 1.87 10.61
C VAL A 201 -11.92 1.18 9.28
N ALA A 202 -12.79 1.75 8.47
CA ALA A 202 -13.00 1.34 7.09
C ALA A 202 -11.76 1.67 6.26
N ASP A 203 -11.06 0.66 5.71
CA ASP A 203 -9.84 0.90 4.91
C ASP A 203 -9.66 -0.08 3.75
N ALA A 204 -9.73 -1.41 3.97
CA ALA A 204 -9.44 -2.41 2.96
C ALA A 204 -10.57 -2.57 1.94
N LEU A 205 -10.25 -2.46 0.64
CA LEU A 205 -11.22 -2.70 -0.44
C LEU A 205 -11.25 -4.19 -0.77
N ASP A 206 -12.33 -4.87 -0.36
CA ASP A 206 -12.44 -6.32 -0.47
C ASP A 206 -12.61 -6.77 -1.93
N ILE A 207 -12.07 -7.93 -2.24
CA ILE A 207 -12.23 -8.61 -3.53
C ILE A 207 -13.43 -9.58 -3.52
N ASN A 208 -13.96 -9.91 -2.36
CA ASN A 208 -15.16 -10.73 -2.24
C ASN A 208 -16.36 -10.02 -2.86
N LYS A 209 -17.19 -10.80 -3.58
CA LYS A 209 -18.34 -10.25 -4.33
C LYS A 209 -19.62 -10.18 -3.50
N TRP A 210 -19.63 -10.77 -2.34
CA TRP A 210 -20.75 -10.77 -1.42
C TRP A 210 -20.26 -10.73 0.04
N LEU A 211 -21.10 -10.17 0.91
CA LEU A 211 -20.81 -10.03 2.33
C LEU A 211 -22.13 -10.06 3.12
N PRO A 212 -22.24 -10.80 4.23
CA PRO A 212 -23.34 -10.60 5.18
C PRO A 212 -23.15 -9.26 5.91
N VAL A 213 -24.21 -8.48 6.06
CA VAL A 213 -24.20 -7.21 6.79
C VAL A 213 -25.11 -7.33 7.99
N GLN A 214 -24.56 -7.30 9.17
CA GLN A 214 -25.29 -7.42 10.42
C GLN A 214 -26.13 -6.17 10.71
N ARG A 215 -27.22 -6.32 11.43
CA ARG A 215 -28.02 -5.20 11.92
C ARG A 215 -27.17 -4.22 12.74
N LYS A 216 -27.56 -2.96 12.72
CA LYS A 216 -26.87 -1.85 13.36
C LYS A 216 -25.43 -1.71 12.86
N THR A 217 -25.27 -1.87 11.54
CA THR A 217 -24.00 -1.74 10.83
C THR A 217 -24.11 -0.76 9.68
N ALA A 218 -23.12 0.09 9.54
CA ALA A 218 -22.84 0.85 8.34
C ALA A 218 -21.75 0.11 7.56
N GLN A 219 -21.97 -0.18 6.29
CA GLN A 219 -21.07 -0.85 5.39
C GLN A 219 -20.70 0.07 4.23
N PRO A 220 -19.53 0.70 4.25
CA PRO A 220 -19.07 1.51 3.13
C PRO A 220 -18.79 0.64 1.90
N LEU A 221 -19.09 1.21 0.75
CA LEU A 221 -18.91 0.64 -0.57
C LEU A 221 -18.01 1.58 -1.39
N TRP A 222 -17.06 1.04 -2.13
CA TRP A 222 -16.17 1.82 -2.96
C TRP A 222 -16.32 1.45 -4.42
N VAL A 223 -16.36 2.45 -5.29
CA VAL A 223 -16.48 2.25 -6.75
C VAL A 223 -15.33 2.95 -7.44
N ASN A 224 -14.56 2.18 -8.22
CA ASN A 224 -13.53 2.70 -9.11
C ASN A 224 -14.03 2.68 -10.56
N VAL A 225 -13.86 3.75 -11.29
CA VAL A 225 -14.13 3.81 -12.73
C VAL A 225 -12.83 4.13 -13.47
N TRP A 226 -12.40 3.22 -14.32
CA TRP A 226 -11.23 3.39 -15.17
C TRP A 226 -11.69 3.86 -16.54
N VAL A 227 -11.54 5.16 -16.79
CA VAL A 227 -11.97 5.77 -18.04
C VAL A 227 -10.98 5.40 -19.15
N PRO A 228 -11.41 4.73 -20.24
CA PRO A 228 -10.52 4.40 -21.34
C PRO A 228 -9.87 5.64 -21.96
N GLU A 229 -8.63 5.53 -22.43
CA GLU A 229 -7.93 6.61 -23.13
C GLU A 229 -8.61 7.02 -24.44
N ASP A 230 -9.30 6.09 -25.09
CA ASP A 230 -10.06 6.27 -26.32
C ASP A 230 -11.53 6.65 -26.11
N ALA A 231 -11.98 6.78 -24.85
CA ALA A 231 -13.35 7.19 -24.53
C ALA A 231 -13.69 8.53 -25.19
N LYS A 232 -14.88 8.64 -25.75
CA LYS A 232 -15.34 9.92 -26.32
C LYS A 232 -15.77 10.87 -25.21
N PRO A 233 -15.48 12.18 -25.32
CA PRO A 233 -16.01 13.16 -24.38
C PRO A 233 -17.52 13.10 -24.29
N GLY A 234 -18.07 13.20 -23.06
CA GLY A 234 -19.51 13.11 -22.82
C GLY A 234 -19.83 12.64 -21.40
N THR A 235 -21.12 12.60 -21.07
CA THR A 235 -21.57 12.10 -19.76
C THR A 235 -22.05 10.66 -19.90
N TYR A 236 -21.31 9.75 -19.26
CA TYR A 236 -21.62 8.32 -19.22
C TYR A 236 -22.38 8.02 -17.95
N THR A 237 -23.51 7.35 -18.04
CA THR A 237 -24.38 7.04 -16.91
C THR A 237 -24.67 5.54 -16.81
N GLY A 238 -24.61 5.02 -15.61
CA GLY A 238 -24.96 3.67 -15.24
C GLY A 238 -25.39 3.58 -13.79
N THR A 239 -25.36 2.39 -13.22
CA THR A 239 -25.87 2.13 -11.87
C THR A 239 -24.92 1.26 -11.04
N LEU A 240 -24.94 1.51 -9.73
CA LEU A 240 -24.53 0.56 -8.70
C LEU A 240 -25.83 -0.02 -8.11
N THR A 241 -25.98 -1.34 -8.19
CA THR A 241 -27.10 -2.07 -7.59
C THR A 241 -26.59 -2.88 -6.41
N VAL A 242 -27.26 -2.77 -5.28
CA VAL A 242 -27.00 -3.52 -4.05
C VAL A 242 -28.20 -4.44 -3.80
N ARG A 243 -27.94 -5.75 -3.69
CA ARG A 243 -28.93 -6.81 -3.49
C ARG A 243 -28.55 -7.66 -2.30
N GLY A 244 -29.53 -8.29 -1.65
CA GLY A 244 -29.27 -9.23 -0.56
C GLY A 244 -30.53 -9.84 0.01
N GLY A 245 -30.37 -10.95 0.74
CA GLY A 245 -31.48 -11.53 1.49
C GLY A 245 -31.94 -10.60 2.60
N GLY A 246 -33.25 -10.34 2.67
CA GLY A 246 -33.86 -9.46 3.66
C GLY A 246 -33.98 -7.99 3.23
N MET A 247 -33.72 -7.68 1.96
CA MET A 247 -33.87 -6.32 1.41
C MET A 247 -34.39 -6.34 -0.02
N ASP A 248 -35.03 -5.24 -0.43
CA ASP A 248 -35.30 -4.97 -1.84
C ASP A 248 -34.02 -4.50 -2.55
N ASP A 249 -34.00 -4.57 -3.90
CA ASP A 249 -32.92 -4.04 -4.70
C ASP A 249 -32.79 -2.53 -4.49
N HIS A 250 -31.61 -2.08 -4.08
CA HIS A 250 -31.30 -0.67 -3.95
C HIS A 250 -30.37 -0.23 -5.10
N VAL A 251 -30.77 0.81 -5.82
CA VAL A 251 -30.07 1.28 -7.01
C VAL A 251 -29.61 2.73 -6.84
N LEU A 252 -28.33 2.96 -7.05
CA LEU A 252 -27.72 4.29 -7.11
C LEU A 252 -27.28 4.62 -8.53
N LYS A 253 -27.57 5.83 -8.99
CA LYS A 253 -27.11 6.35 -10.28
C LYS A 253 -25.69 6.86 -10.20
N LEU A 254 -24.81 6.39 -11.11
CA LEU A 254 -23.46 6.86 -11.28
C LEU A 254 -23.30 7.52 -12.65
N SER A 255 -22.78 8.73 -12.68
CA SER A 255 -22.44 9.43 -13.92
C SER A 255 -20.97 9.83 -13.90
N VAL A 256 -20.28 9.69 -15.04
CA VAL A 256 -18.92 10.16 -15.26
C VAL A 256 -18.92 11.10 -16.46
N GLN A 257 -18.59 12.37 -16.21
CA GLN A 257 -18.37 13.35 -17.27
C GLN A 257 -16.92 13.22 -17.75
N VAL A 258 -16.74 12.58 -18.90
CA VAL A 258 -15.43 12.44 -19.55
C VAL A 258 -15.12 13.72 -20.32
N LEU A 259 -14.01 14.36 -19.94
CA LEU A 259 -13.54 15.61 -20.54
C LEU A 259 -12.69 15.33 -21.80
N ASN A 260 -12.56 16.36 -22.67
CA ASN A 260 -11.72 16.26 -23.87
C ASN A 260 -10.24 16.51 -23.53
N ARG A 261 -9.72 15.76 -22.57
CA ARG A 261 -8.31 15.75 -22.16
C ARG A 261 -7.90 14.32 -21.89
N THR A 262 -6.62 14.00 -22.04
CA THR A 262 -6.10 12.64 -21.82
C THR A 262 -4.99 12.68 -20.77
N LEU A 263 -5.11 11.85 -19.76
CA LEU A 263 -4.02 11.55 -18.86
C LEU A 263 -3.15 10.47 -19.53
N PRO A 264 -1.82 10.61 -19.60
CA PRO A 264 -0.97 9.59 -20.20
C PRO A 264 -0.98 8.31 -19.36
N SER A 265 -0.50 7.23 -19.96
CA SER A 265 -0.30 5.97 -19.22
C SER A 265 0.60 6.18 -18.01
N PRO A 266 0.36 5.46 -16.88
CA PRO A 266 1.13 5.66 -15.65
C PRO A 266 2.65 5.53 -15.82
N SER A 267 3.12 4.69 -16.74
CA SER A 267 4.54 4.57 -17.08
C SER A 267 5.18 5.86 -17.64
N ASP A 268 4.36 6.79 -18.12
CA ASP A 268 4.77 8.02 -18.76
C ASP A 268 4.54 9.27 -17.88
N TRP A 269 4.12 9.06 -16.62
CA TRP A 269 3.95 10.16 -15.68
C TRP A 269 5.30 10.77 -15.29
N HIS A 270 5.28 12.07 -15.05
CA HIS A 270 6.49 12.83 -14.72
C HIS A 270 6.95 12.65 -13.28
N LEU A 271 6.02 12.28 -12.40
CA LEU A 271 6.32 12.10 -10.99
C LEU A 271 7.12 10.82 -10.76
N ASN A 272 8.30 10.92 -10.18
CA ASN A 272 9.08 9.77 -9.76
C ASN A 272 8.49 9.17 -8.49
N LEU A 273 7.81 8.02 -8.62
CA LEU A 273 7.19 7.30 -7.51
C LEU A 273 8.10 6.16 -7.05
N ASP A 274 8.41 6.16 -5.75
CA ASP A 274 9.24 5.16 -5.11
C ASP A 274 8.56 4.59 -3.86
N LEU A 275 7.75 3.56 -4.05
CA LEU A 275 7.12 2.79 -2.98
C LEU A 275 7.90 1.49 -2.77
N TRP A 276 8.54 1.31 -1.60
CA TRP A 276 9.37 0.15 -1.35
C TRP A 276 8.56 -1.12 -1.20
N GLN A 277 8.96 -2.16 -1.96
CA GLN A 277 8.29 -3.44 -2.02
C GLN A 277 8.92 -4.44 -1.06
N ASN A 278 8.09 -5.25 -0.39
CA ASN A 278 8.52 -6.34 0.48
C ASN A 278 8.06 -7.70 -0.07
N PRO A 279 8.90 -8.41 -0.84
CA PRO A 279 8.56 -9.74 -1.33
C PRO A 279 8.49 -10.78 -0.22
N TYR A 280 9.23 -10.61 0.88
CA TYR A 280 9.27 -11.56 2.00
C TYR A 280 7.94 -11.62 2.74
N ALA A 281 7.26 -10.49 2.91
CA ALA A 281 5.93 -10.43 3.48
C ALA A 281 4.92 -11.24 2.65
N VAL A 282 5.05 -11.23 1.32
CA VAL A 282 4.21 -12.02 0.43
C VAL A 282 4.43 -13.50 0.65
N ALA A 283 5.69 -13.95 0.68
CA ALA A 283 6.01 -15.37 0.89
C ALA A 283 5.47 -15.89 2.23
N ARG A 284 5.66 -15.13 3.31
CA ARG A 284 5.14 -15.48 4.63
C ARG A 284 3.62 -15.59 4.64
N TYR A 285 2.94 -14.56 4.14
CA TYR A 285 1.48 -14.49 4.20
C TYR A 285 0.83 -15.62 3.42
N TYR A 286 1.31 -15.87 2.19
CA TYR A 286 0.78 -16.96 1.34
C TYR A 286 1.36 -18.33 1.66
N LYS A 287 2.31 -18.42 2.61
CA LYS A 287 2.96 -19.67 3.02
C LYS A 287 3.58 -20.43 1.85
N VAL A 288 4.24 -19.70 0.97
CA VAL A 288 4.92 -20.24 -0.21
C VAL A 288 6.43 -20.15 -0.04
N PRO A 289 7.21 -21.10 -0.59
CA PRO A 289 8.66 -21.03 -0.55
C PRO A 289 9.16 -19.78 -1.28
N LEU A 290 10.10 -19.05 -0.65
CA LEU A 290 10.74 -17.88 -1.24
C LEU A 290 11.27 -18.20 -2.64
N TRP A 291 11.04 -17.27 -3.57
CA TRP A 291 11.54 -17.30 -4.95
C TRP A 291 11.06 -18.49 -5.80
N SER A 292 10.07 -19.25 -5.29
CA SER A 292 9.39 -20.30 -6.06
C SER A 292 8.43 -19.69 -7.10
N LYS A 293 7.97 -20.53 -8.05
CA LYS A 293 6.92 -20.11 -9.00
C LYS A 293 5.67 -19.60 -8.26
N ALA A 294 5.24 -20.30 -7.21
CA ALA A 294 4.07 -19.90 -6.40
C ALA A 294 4.26 -18.53 -5.75
N HIS A 295 5.49 -18.19 -5.31
CA HIS A 295 5.80 -16.88 -4.77
C HIS A 295 5.67 -15.78 -5.82
N PHE A 296 6.23 -15.96 -7.02
CA PHE A 296 6.09 -15.01 -8.13
C PHE A 296 4.64 -14.86 -8.58
N ASP A 297 3.87 -15.95 -8.61
CA ASP A 297 2.44 -15.91 -8.95
C ASP A 297 1.65 -15.10 -7.90
N ALA A 298 1.96 -15.25 -6.61
CA ALA A 298 1.36 -14.47 -5.53
C ALA A 298 1.75 -12.97 -5.58
N MET A 299 3.00 -12.66 -5.93
CA MET A 299 3.48 -11.28 -6.05
C MET A 299 2.91 -10.55 -7.26
N ARG A 300 2.69 -11.24 -8.37
CA ARG A 300 2.31 -10.64 -9.65
C ARG A 300 1.14 -9.65 -9.56
N PRO A 301 -0.03 -10.01 -9.05
CA PRO A 301 -1.16 -9.08 -8.98
C PRO A 301 -0.89 -7.89 -8.06
N ILE A 302 -0.09 -8.07 -7.00
CA ILE A 302 0.27 -7.01 -6.05
C ILE A 302 1.21 -6.00 -6.71
N MET A 303 2.27 -6.48 -7.36
CA MET A 303 3.25 -5.62 -8.04
C MET A 303 2.64 -4.92 -9.27
N LYS A 304 1.66 -5.56 -9.92
CA LYS A 304 0.87 -4.91 -10.99
C LYS A 304 0.12 -3.67 -10.49
N MET A 305 -0.42 -3.69 -9.27
CA MET A 305 -1.07 -2.51 -8.70
C MET A 305 -0.10 -1.32 -8.62
N LEU A 306 1.19 -1.56 -8.38
CA LEU A 306 2.22 -0.51 -8.34
C LEU A 306 2.57 0.00 -9.75
N ALA A 307 2.70 -0.89 -10.71
CA ALA A 307 2.92 -0.49 -12.11
C ALA A 307 1.75 0.37 -12.64
N ASP A 308 0.52 0.01 -12.29
CA ASP A 308 -0.71 0.71 -12.70
C ASP A 308 -0.85 2.13 -12.11
N ILE A 309 0.08 2.56 -11.26
CA ILE A 309 0.14 3.90 -10.66
C ILE A 309 1.46 4.63 -10.89
N GLY A 310 2.28 4.14 -11.82
CA GLY A 310 3.52 4.82 -12.22
C GLY A 310 4.71 4.57 -11.30
N GLN A 311 4.77 3.44 -10.56
CA GLN A 311 5.96 3.06 -9.79
C GLN A 311 7.20 3.02 -10.68
N GLN A 312 8.29 3.69 -10.24
CA GLN A 312 9.52 3.82 -11.00
C GLN A 312 10.66 2.95 -10.45
N SER A 313 10.68 2.67 -9.15
CA SER A 313 11.81 2.01 -8.48
C SER A 313 11.52 0.55 -8.14
N ILE A 314 12.55 -0.29 -8.25
CA ILE A 314 12.58 -1.68 -7.79
C ILE A 314 13.42 -1.73 -6.52
N THR A 315 12.81 -2.09 -5.38
CA THR A 315 13.53 -2.27 -4.12
C THR A 315 14.22 -3.63 -4.10
N ALA A 316 15.54 -3.66 -3.96
CA ALA A 316 16.33 -4.88 -3.84
C ALA A 316 17.18 -4.84 -2.56
N SER A 317 17.20 -5.92 -1.79
CA SER A 317 18.08 -6.06 -0.64
C SER A 317 19.38 -6.75 -1.02
N ILE A 318 20.51 -6.11 -0.73
CA ILE A 318 21.83 -6.65 -1.03
C ILE A 318 22.58 -7.08 0.25
N MET A 319 21.88 -7.17 1.35
CA MET A 319 22.39 -7.70 2.61
C MET A 319 21.25 -8.26 3.47
N HIS A 320 21.61 -9.06 4.47
CA HIS A 320 20.69 -9.58 5.46
C HIS A 320 20.24 -8.48 6.44
N LYS A 321 18.92 -8.31 6.61
CA LYS A 321 18.30 -7.37 7.55
C LYS A 321 18.71 -5.90 7.39
N PRO A 322 18.60 -5.30 6.22
CA PRO A 322 18.99 -3.90 6.01
C PRO A 322 18.30 -2.92 6.98
N TRP A 323 17.07 -3.21 7.38
CA TRP A 323 16.28 -2.38 8.30
C TRP A 323 15.99 -3.06 9.64
N ASN A 324 16.74 -4.11 9.99
CA ASN A 324 16.61 -4.86 11.24
C ASN A 324 15.14 -5.26 11.53
N GLY A 325 14.55 -4.81 12.63
CA GLY A 325 13.19 -5.17 13.06
C GLY A 325 12.09 -4.18 12.68
N GLN A 326 12.31 -3.33 11.69
CA GLN A 326 11.33 -2.31 11.29
C GLN A 326 10.11 -2.86 10.56
N THR A 327 10.17 -4.09 10.08
CA THR A 327 9.05 -4.81 9.45
C THR A 327 8.86 -6.17 10.09
N GLU A 328 7.69 -6.78 9.92
CA GLU A 328 7.41 -8.13 10.44
C GLU A 328 8.33 -9.17 9.80
N ASP A 329 8.56 -9.06 8.51
CA ASP A 329 9.47 -9.90 7.76
C ASP A 329 10.79 -9.18 7.57
N HIS A 330 11.87 -9.80 8.02
CA HIS A 330 13.20 -9.32 7.69
C HIS A 330 13.48 -9.55 6.22
N TYR A 331 14.02 -8.51 5.56
CA TYR A 331 14.56 -8.70 4.22
C TYR A 331 15.83 -9.53 4.32
N ASP A 332 15.99 -10.46 3.40
CA ASP A 332 17.21 -11.23 3.26
C ASP A 332 18.01 -10.73 2.05
N SER A 333 19.30 -11.06 1.99
CA SER A 333 20.10 -10.71 0.83
C SER A 333 19.62 -11.44 -0.42
N MET A 334 19.42 -10.70 -1.50
CA MET A 334 19.15 -11.26 -2.84
C MET A 334 20.44 -11.68 -3.56
N VAL A 335 21.59 -11.44 -2.93
CA VAL A 335 22.92 -11.85 -3.44
C VAL A 335 23.60 -12.72 -2.40
N THR A 336 23.96 -13.95 -2.76
CA THR A 336 24.72 -14.82 -1.87
C THR A 336 26.21 -14.53 -2.03
N ARG A 337 26.87 -14.15 -0.95
CA ARG A 337 28.33 -13.96 -0.87
C ARG A 337 28.98 -15.23 -0.36
N ILE A 338 29.94 -15.76 -1.09
CA ILE A 338 30.62 -17.02 -0.77
C ILE A 338 32.09 -16.74 -0.62
N LYS A 339 32.64 -17.00 0.56
CA LYS A 339 34.08 -17.00 0.82
C LYS A 339 34.62 -18.40 0.54
N ARG A 340 35.49 -18.55 -0.46
CA ARG A 340 36.03 -19.82 -0.89
C ARG A 340 37.16 -20.31 0.04
N LEU A 341 37.54 -21.60 -0.09
CA LEU A 341 38.64 -22.21 0.66
C LEU A 341 39.97 -21.50 0.45
N ASP A 342 40.20 -20.91 -0.72
CA ASP A 342 41.41 -20.14 -1.06
C ASP A 342 41.35 -18.67 -0.58
N GLY A 343 40.30 -18.29 0.15
CA GLY A 343 40.08 -16.95 0.66
C GLY A 343 39.45 -15.97 -0.35
N THR A 344 39.28 -16.35 -1.61
CA THR A 344 38.64 -15.50 -2.63
C THR A 344 37.11 -15.43 -2.46
N TRP A 345 36.53 -14.40 -3.03
CA TRP A 345 35.07 -14.20 -3.03
C TRP A 345 34.40 -14.67 -4.32
N LYS A 346 33.24 -15.30 -4.18
CA LYS A 346 32.32 -15.59 -5.26
C LYS A 346 30.93 -15.04 -4.91
N TYR A 347 30.21 -14.56 -5.89
CA TYR A 347 28.87 -14.02 -5.72
C TYR A 347 27.86 -14.76 -6.59
N ASP A 348 26.70 -15.09 -6.01
CA ASP A 348 25.57 -15.67 -6.73
C ASP A 348 24.45 -14.64 -6.78
N TYR A 349 24.09 -14.22 -7.98
CA TYR A 349 23.09 -13.22 -8.29
C TYR A 349 21.74 -13.82 -8.73
N ALA A 350 21.54 -15.13 -8.66
CA ALA A 350 20.38 -15.80 -9.22
C ALA A 350 19.05 -15.24 -8.70
N VAL A 351 18.96 -14.96 -7.40
CA VAL A 351 17.75 -14.39 -6.80
C VAL A 351 17.56 -12.93 -7.22
N PHE A 352 18.64 -12.14 -7.17
CA PHE A 352 18.62 -10.74 -7.59
C PHE A 352 18.19 -10.59 -9.05
N ASP A 353 18.79 -11.36 -9.95
CA ASP A 353 18.47 -11.35 -11.37
C ASP A 353 17.02 -11.70 -11.62
N ARG A 354 16.54 -12.78 -11.00
CA ARG A 354 15.16 -13.23 -11.17
C ARG A 354 14.14 -12.21 -10.65
N TRP A 355 14.43 -11.55 -9.54
CA TRP A 355 13.59 -10.49 -8.99
C TRP A 355 13.52 -9.30 -9.94
N VAL A 356 14.67 -8.80 -10.40
CA VAL A 356 14.76 -7.66 -11.32
C VAL A 356 14.08 -7.99 -12.66
N GLU A 357 14.35 -9.16 -13.23
CA GLU A 357 13.73 -9.63 -14.48
C GLU A 357 12.19 -9.71 -14.35
N PHE A 358 11.70 -10.25 -13.24
CA PHE A 358 10.26 -10.30 -12.96
C PHE A 358 9.66 -8.88 -12.92
N MET A 359 10.25 -7.96 -12.17
CA MET A 359 9.74 -6.60 -12.04
C MET A 359 9.79 -5.84 -13.37
N MET A 360 10.86 -6.01 -14.15
CA MET A 360 11.01 -5.30 -15.44
C MET A 360 10.16 -5.90 -16.55
N ASN A 361 10.17 -7.23 -16.71
CA ASN A 361 9.64 -7.90 -17.89
C ASN A 361 8.18 -8.32 -17.72
N GLU A 362 7.78 -8.77 -16.53
CA GLU A 362 6.44 -9.26 -16.29
C GLU A 362 5.53 -8.19 -15.66
N ILE A 363 6.07 -7.38 -14.76
CA ILE A 363 5.31 -6.32 -14.08
C ILE A 363 5.32 -5.02 -14.89
N GLY A 364 6.46 -4.67 -15.48
CA GLY A 364 6.60 -3.48 -16.31
C GLY A 364 7.26 -2.28 -15.60
N ILE A 365 7.80 -2.45 -14.38
CA ILE A 365 8.55 -1.42 -13.66
C ILE A 365 10.02 -1.47 -14.14
N LYS A 366 10.47 -0.45 -14.88
CA LYS A 366 11.75 -0.46 -15.60
C LYS A 366 12.71 0.66 -15.23
N GLY A 367 12.39 1.43 -14.20
CA GLY A 367 13.18 2.58 -13.78
C GLY A 367 14.40 2.19 -12.95
N LEU A 368 14.55 2.75 -11.76
CA LEU A 368 15.71 2.58 -10.90
C LEU A 368 15.67 1.24 -10.14
N ILE A 369 16.80 0.53 -10.06
CA ILE A 369 17.00 -0.60 -9.15
C ILE A 369 17.71 -0.05 -7.92
N SER A 370 16.98 0.07 -6.80
CA SER A 370 17.49 0.62 -5.54
C SER A 370 17.98 -0.52 -4.63
N CYS A 371 19.29 -0.63 -4.46
CA CYS A 371 19.94 -1.73 -3.74
C CYS A 371 20.30 -1.33 -2.31
N TYR A 372 19.55 -1.80 -1.33
CA TYR A 372 19.71 -1.52 0.11
C TYR A 372 20.50 -2.60 0.81
N THR A 373 21.47 -2.32 1.66
CA THR A 373 22.16 -1.08 1.99
C THR A 373 23.55 -1.42 2.52
N MET A 374 24.51 -0.52 2.35
CA MET A 374 25.87 -0.70 2.89
C MET A 374 26.00 -0.25 4.35
N ILE A 375 25.08 0.61 4.84
CA ILE A 375 25.11 1.18 6.19
C ILE A 375 23.80 0.88 6.95
N PRO A 376 23.52 -0.41 7.26
CA PRO A 376 22.31 -0.81 7.98
C PRO A 376 22.31 -0.31 9.42
N TRP A 377 21.19 -0.56 10.14
CA TRP A 377 21.11 -0.25 11.57
C TRP A 377 22.03 -1.14 12.43
N GLU A 378 22.20 -2.39 12.04
CA GLU A 378 23.17 -3.31 12.64
C GLU A 378 24.29 -3.60 11.63
N LEU A 379 25.50 -3.15 11.97
CA LEU A 379 26.69 -3.30 11.10
C LEU A 379 27.22 -4.74 11.20
N SER A 380 26.47 -5.69 10.65
CA SER A 380 26.76 -7.12 10.65
C SER A 380 26.41 -7.71 9.29
N PHE A 381 27.39 -8.21 8.56
CA PHE A 381 27.29 -8.56 7.15
C PHE A 381 27.49 -10.04 6.93
N ASP A 382 26.53 -10.68 6.29
CA ASP A 382 26.45 -12.12 6.06
C ASP A 382 27.30 -12.60 4.88
N TYR A 383 27.87 -13.79 5.02
CA TYR A 383 28.47 -14.55 3.92
C TYR A 383 28.46 -16.05 4.24
N TYR A 384 28.42 -16.87 3.20
CA TYR A 384 28.60 -18.30 3.32
C TYR A 384 30.12 -18.62 3.26
N ASP A 385 30.62 -19.33 4.26
CA ASP A 385 32.02 -19.73 4.35
C ASP A 385 32.18 -21.20 3.94
N GLU A 386 32.84 -21.47 2.82
CA GLU A 386 33.09 -22.83 2.33
C GLU A 386 33.97 -23.63 3.31
N ALA A 387 34.84 -22.99 4.09
CA ALA A 387 35.72 -23.69 5.03
C ALA A 387 34.95 -24.27 6.22
N THR A 388 33.94 -23.56 6.70
CA THR A 388 33.12 -23.98 7.82
C THR A 388 31.81 -24.61 7.41
N ASN A 389 31.41 -24.46 6.14
CA ASN A 389 30.11 -24.87 5.57
C ASN A 389 28.91 -24.22 6.30
N HIS A 390 29.09 -22.98 6.77
CA HIS A 390 28.05 -22.22 7.49
C HIS A 390 27.99 -20.77 7.02
N VAL A 391 26.84 -20.14 7.28
CA VAL A 391 26.73 -18.67 7.17
C VAL A 391 27.46 -18.05 8.36
N GLN A 392 28.35 -17.11 8.05
CA GLN A 392 29.13 -16.31 8.99
C GLN A 392 28.74 -14.85 8.87
N PHE A 393 29.16 -14.05 9.86
CA PHE A 393 28.93 -12.62 9.90
C PHE A 393 30.21 -11.85 10.21
N ILE A 394 30.51 -10.85 9.38
CA ILE A 394 31.54 -9.87 9.66
C ILE A 394 30.91 -8.67 10.36
N LYS A 395 31.41 -8.33 11.56
CA LYS A 395 31.05 -7.09 12.26
C LYS A 395 32.12 -6.07 12.00
N THR A 396 31.78 -5.04 11.25
CA THR A 396 32.71 -3.97 10.85
C THR A 396 31.92 -2.70 10.53
N ALA A 397 32.54 -1.55 10.56
CA ALA A 397 31.92 -0.25 10.37
C ALA A 397 32.49 0.51 9.16
N PRO A 398 31.73 1.44 8.57
CA PRO A 398 32.29 2.38 7.60
C PRO A 398 33.53 3.08 8.14
N GLY A 399 34.62 3.05 7.35
CA GLY A 399 35.96 3.53 7.75
C GLY A 399 36.94 2.43 8.11
N ASP A 400 36.46 1.23 8.48
CA ASP A 400 37.33 0.09 8.74
C ASP A 400 37.84 -0.54 7.43
N GLU A 401 39.10 -1.08 7.47
CA GLU A 401 39.68 -1.80 6.34
C GLU A 401 38.81 -3.03 5.95
N ALA A 402 38.36 -3.80 6.92
CA ALA A 402 37.52 -4.96 6.70
C ALA A 402 36.18 -4.59 6.04
N TYR A 403 35.60 -3.42 6.35
CA TYR A 403 34.43 -2.89 5.68
C TYR A 403 34.69 -2.56 4.21
N ALA A 404 35.82 -1.87 3.96
CA ALA A 404 36.22 -1.49 2.61
C ALA A 404 36.55 -2.71 1.75
N GLU A 405 37.20 -3.74 2.32
CA GLU A 405 37.47 -5.00 1.64
C GLU A 405 36.15 -5.75 1.28
N TYR A 406 35.30 -5.99 2.27
CA TYR A 406 34.06 -6.75 2.08
C TYR A 406 33.17 -6.12 1.02
N TRP A 407 32.89 -4.83 1.15
CA TRP A 407 32.01 -4.11 0.20
C TRP A 407 32.71 -3.79 -1.11
N GLY A 408 33.99 -3.42 -1.09
CA GLY A 408 34.71 -3.11 -2.31
C GLY A 408 34.90 -4.31 -3.24
N CYS A 409 35.19 -5.49 -2.71
CA CYS A 409 35.21 -6.74 -3.49
C CYS A 409 33.86 -7.04 -4.12
N PHE A 410 32.79 -6.94 -3.34
CA PHE A 410 31.43 -7.14 -3.84
C PHE A 410 31.06 -6.12 -4.93
N LEU A 411 31.25 -4.85 -4.68
CA LEU A 411 30.82 -3.79 -5.61
C LEU A 411 31.55 -3.85 -6.96
N ARG A 412 32.85 -4.17 -6.98
CA ARG A 412 33.55 -4.36 -8.24
C ARG A 412 33.01 -5.55 -9.05
N ASP A 413 32.69 -6.64 -8.39
CA ASP A 413 32.09 -7.80 -9.05
C ASP A 413 30.65 -7.49 -9.51
N PHE A 414 29.89 -6.83 -8.65
CA PHE A 414 28.51 -6.43 -8.95
C PHE A 414 28.43 -5.44 -10.12
N ALA A 415 29.32 -4.46 -10.19
CA ALA A 415 29.39 -3.55 -11.34
C ALA A 415 29.62 -4.31 -12.65
N ARG A 416 30.55 -5.29 -12.65
CA ARG A 416 30.79 -6.14 -13.81
C ARG A 416 29.55 -6.93 -14.20
N HIS A 417 28.86 -7.57 -13.22
CA HIS A 417 27.63 -8.31 -13.44
C HIS A 417 26.53 -7.42 -14.01
N LEU A 418 26.30 -6.26 -13.42
CA LEU A 418 25.28 -5.30 -13.86
C LEU A 418 25.56 -4.77 -15.27
N LYS A 419 26.85 -4.52 -15.62
CA LYS A 419 27.24 -4.13 -16.98
C LYS A 419 26.98 -5.24 -17.99
N GLN A 420 27.21 -6.50 -17.62
CA GLN A 420 26.90 -7.66 -18.47
C GLN A 420 25.37 -7.83 -18.69
N LYS A 421 24.56 -7.52 -17.68
CA LYS A 421 23.09 -7.54 -17.76
C LYS A 421 22.50 -6.31 -18.47
N GLY A 422 23.28 -5.26 -18.69
CA GLY A 422 22.79 -3.96 -19.20
C GLY A 422 21.97 -3.18 -18.17
N TRP A 423 22.18 -3.42 -16.88
CA TRP A 423 21.42 -2.79 -15.79
C TRP A 423 22.22 -1.76 -14.99
N PHE A 424 23.52 -1.61 -15.24
CA PHE A 424 24.39 -0.73 -14.46
C PHE A 424 23.87 0.70 -14.38
N GLU A 425 23.47 1.27 -15.52
CA GLU A 425 22.94 2.63 -15.60
C GLU A 425 21.57 2.82 -14.89
N LYS A 426 20.93 1.74 -14.52
CA LYS A 426 19.64 1.74 -13.80
C LYS A 426 19.78 1.32 -12.35
N THR A 427 20.99 0.95 -11.89
CA THR A 427 21.20 0.47 -10.52
C THR A 427 21.85 1.56 -9.68
N ALA A 428 21.32 1.71 -8.47
CA ALA A 428 21.91 2.58 -7.46
C ALA A 428 22.15 1.81 -6.16
N ILE A 429 23.25 2.14 -5.49
CA ILE A 429 23.49 1.71 -4.11
C ILE A 429 22.73 2.69 -3.20
N SER A 430 21.82 2.15 -2.40
CA SER A 430 20.85 2.92 -1.64
C SER A 430 21.21 2.95 -0.16
N MET A 431 21.04 4.11 0.45
CA MET A 431 21.33 4.34 1.86
C MET A 431 20.14 4.97 2.56
N ASP A 432 19.97 4.65 3.84
CA ASP A 432 19.23 5.46 4.80
C ASP A 432 20.20 6.41 5.50
N GLU A 433 19.67 7.44 6.14
CA GLU A 433 20.50 8.41 6.87
C GLU A 433 21.22 7.78 8.06
N ARG A 434 22.53 8.04 8.13
CA ARG A 434 23.42 7.70 9.24
C ARG A 434 24.28 8.92 9.59
N SER A 435 25.29 8.74 10.44
CA SER A 435 26.24 9.82 10.68
C SER A 435 26.93 10.24 9.38
N MET A 436 27.32 11.50 9.27
CA MET A 436 27.99 12.04 8.08
C MET A 436 29.26 11.25 7.75
N GLU A 437 30.02 10.90 8.76
CA GLU A 437 31.26 10.12 8.61
C GLU A 437 30.99 8.75 8.00
N ALA A 438 29.93 8.07 8.46
CA ALA A 438 29.54 6.76 7.93
C ALA A 438 29.05 6.86 6.48
N MET A 439 28.25 7.87 6.15
CA MET A 439 27.77 8.10 4.79
C MET A 439 28.93 8.43 3.84
N GLN A 440 29.85 9.32 4.23
CA GLN A 440 31.02 9.68 3.42
C GLN A 440 31.96 8.49 3.20
N ALA A 441 32.21 7.68 4.24
CA ALA A 441 33.03 6.48 4.13
C ALA A 441 32.38 5.43 3.18
N ALA A 442 31.06 5.24 3.25
CA ALA A 442 30.34 4.36 2.34
C ALA A 442 30.40 4.89 0.89
N ILE A 443 30.13 6.17 0.68
CA ILE A 443 30.24 6.82 -0.65
C ILE A 443 31.65 6.60 -1.25
N LYS A 444 32.70 6.77 -0.43
CA LYS A 444 34.07 6.53 -0.87
C LYS A 444 34.25 5.09 -1.36
N VAL A 445 33.80 4.09 -0.61
CA VAL A 445 33.93 2.67 -1.01
C VAL A 445 33.16 2.38 -2.31
N ILE A 446 31.98 2.98 -2.49
CA ILE A 446 31.20 2.85 -3.72
C ILE A 446 32.01 3.44 -4.91
N LYS A 447 32.50 4.66 -4.77
CA LYS A 447 33.23 5.35 -5.83
C LYS A 447 34.59 4.75 -6.12
N ASP A 448 35.28 4.19 -5.14
CA ASP A 448 36.52 3.45 -5.31
C ASP A 448 36.31 2.12 -6.06
N ALA A 449 35.11 1.51 -5.92
CA ALA A 449 34.77 0.28 -6.65
C ALA A 449 34.42 0.55 -8.12
N ASP A 450 33.60 1.57 -8.37
CA ASP A 450 33.28 2.08 -9.70
C ASP A 450 32.75 3.52 -9.58
N PRO A 451 33.45 4.53 -10.15
CA PRO A 451 33.06 5.94 -10.00
C PRO A 451 31.69 6.30 -10.60
N ASP A 452 31.20 5.49 -11.54
CA ASP A 452 29.95 5.71 -12.23
C ASP A 452 28.72 5.12 -11.50
N PHE A 453 28.92 4.41 -10.39
CA PHE A 453 27.79 3.95 -9.58
C PHE A 453 26.91 5.11 -9.16
N LYS A 454 25.61 4.96 -9.39
CA LYS A 454 24.58 5.83 -8.81
C LYS A 454 24.39 5.52 -7.33
N ILE A 455 24.14 6.57 -6.56
CA ILE A 455 23.92 6.48 -5.12
C ILE A 455 22.57 7.13 -4.81
N THR A 456 21.78 6.53 -3.91
CA THR A 456 20.54 7.12 -3.43
C THR A 456 20.55 7.26 -1.92
N LEU A 457 19.84 8.27 -1.41
CA LEU A 457 19.64 8.51 0.02
C LEU A 457 18.19 8.88 0.30
N ALA A 458 17.60 8.25 1.30
CA ALA A 458 16.39 8.72 1.99
C ALA A 458 16.81 9.27 3.36
N GLY A 459 16.77 10.60 3.52
CA GLY A 459 17.27 11.26 4.72
C GLY A 459 17.29 12.78 4.58
N ASN A 460 17.88 13.49 5.53
CA ASN A 460 17.97 14.94 5.46
C ASN A 460 18.84 15.42 4.29
N TYR A 461 18.63 16.67 3.91
CA TYR A 461 19.47 17.35 2.96
C TYR A 461 20.81 17.73 3.62
N HIS A 462 21.91 17.40 2.94
CA HIS A 462 23.29 17.71 3.36
C HIS A 462 24.10 18.27 2.20
N ASP A 463 24.62 19.48 2.34
CA ASP A 463 25.44 20.13 1.31
C ASP A 463 26.70 19.32 0.96
N GLU A 464 27.26 18.62 1.95
CA GLU A 464 28.53 17.89 1.85
C GLU A 464 28.48 16.70 0.90
N ILE A 465 27.31 16.05 0.76
CA ILE A 465 27.19 14.81 -0.01
C ILE A 465 26.14 14.88 -1.13
N GLN A 466 25.28 15.90 -1.16
CA GLN A 466 24.17 15.96 -2.09
C GLN A 466 24.59 15.88 -3.57
N ALA A 467 25.81 16.33 -3.91
CA ALA A 467 26.32 16.29 -5.28
C ALA A 467 26.63 14.87 -5.77
N ASP A 468 26.97 13.96 -4.86
CA ASP A 468 27.26 12.54 -5.14
C ASP A 468 26.02 11.69 -5.27
N LEU A 469 24.85 12.21 -4.82
CA LEU A 469 23.61 11.48 -4.79
C LEU A 469 22.82 11.66 -6.11
N TYR A 470 22.67 10.59 -6.85
CA TYR A 470 21.81 10.59 -8.05
C TYR A 470 20.34 10.82 -7.68
N TYR A 471 19.85 10.16 -6.62
CA TYR A 471 18.49 10.30 -6.11
C TYR A 471 18.56 10.64 -4.61
N LEU A 472 17.91 11.74 -4.24
CA LEU A 472 17.80 12.19 -2.86
C LEU A 472 16.34 12.45 -2.51
N SER A 473 15.84 11.74 -1.50
CA SER A 473 14.51 11.94 -0.93
C SER A 473 14.64 12.55 0.46
N ILE A 474 14.04 13.74 0.67
CA ILE A 474 14.10 14.47 1.94
C ILE A 474 12.77 14.40 2.69
N PRO A 475 12.74 14.57 4.02
CA PRO A 475 11.49 14.48 4.78
C PRO A 475 10.50 15.57 4.39
N TYR A 476 9.19 15.27 4.51
CA TYR A 476 8.14 16.27 4.37
C TYR A 476 8.43 17.51 5.23
N GLY A 477 8.22 18.68 4.67
CA GLY A 477 8.53 19.93 5.33
C GLY A 477 9.95 20.48 5.12
N ALA A 478 10.91 19.63 4.72
CA ALA A 478 12.22 20.06 4.28
C ALA A 478 12.17 20.63 2.86
N ARG A 479 13.19 21.39 2.46
CA ARG A 479 13.27 21.99 1.12
C ARG A 479 14.67 21.91 0.56
N PHE A 480 14.81 21.65 -0.72
CA PHE A 480 16.06 21.86 -1.42
C PHE A 480 16.29 23.36 -1.65
N PRO A 481 17.53 23.85 -1.49
CA PRO A 481 17.87 25.18 -1.98
C PRO A 481 17.61 25.30 -3.49
N ASP A 482 16.97 26.39 -3.93
CA ASP A 482 16.56 26.57 -5.36
C ASP A 482 17.73 26.41 -6.34
N LYS A 483 18.92 26.86 -5.96
CA LYS A 483 20.13 26.73 -6.78
C LYS A 483 20.51 25.26 -6.94
N VAL A 484 20.52 24.51 -5.84
CA VAL A 484 20.87 23.07 -5.83
C VAL A 484 19.87 22.29 -6.65
N LEU A 485 18.56 22.56 -6.49
CA LEU A 485 17.52 21.88 -7.25
C LEU A 485 17.69 22.05 -8.76
N LYS A 486 18.04 23.27 -9.22
CA LYS A 486 18.32 23.55 -10.62
C LYS A 486 19.57 22.80 -11.11
N GLU A 487 20.65 22.77 -10.31
CA GLU A 487 21.89 22.07 -10.64
C GLU A 487 21.67 20.56 -10.71
N ARG A 488 20.93 19.99 -9.75
CA ARG A 488 20.59 18.57 -9.73
C ARG A 488 19.77 18.17 -10.96
N ARG A 489 18.75 18.95 -11.32
CA ARG A 489 17.95 18.70 -12.54
C ARG A 489 18.76 18.81 -13.80
N ALA A 490 19.69 19.78 -13.90
CA ALA A 490 20.58 19.92 -15.05
C ALA A 490 21.51 18.71 -15.24
N LYS A 491 21.82 17.99 -14.16
CA LYS A 491 22.60 16.73 -14.18
C LYS A 491 21.74 15.47 -14.31
N GLY A 492 20.42 15.61 -14.44
CA GLY A 492 19.48 14.48 -14.47
C GLY A 492 19.35 13.75 -13.12
N GLN A 493 19.74 14.39 -12.01
CA GLN A 493 19.55 13.87 -10.65
C GLN A 493 18.11 14.08 -10.18
N ILE A 494 17.60 13.15 -9.39
CA ILE A 494 16.22 13.11 -8.91
C ILE A 494 16.16 13.65 -7.47
N SER A 495 15.18 14.53 -7.21
CA SER A 495 14.99 15.20 -5.92
C SER A 495 13.55 15.04 -5.48
N THR A 496 13.29 14.14 -4.54
CA THR A 496 11.95 13.82 -4.07
C THR A 496 11.78 14.14 -2.58
N TYR A 497 10.59 13.89 -2.07
CA TYR A 497 10.33 13.92 -0.64
C TYR A 497 9.66 12.63 -0.18
N TYR A 498 9.69 12.39 1.13
CA TYR A 498 9.00 11.25 1.74
C TYR A 498 8.16 11.66 2.95
N THR A 499 7.21 10.80 3.31
CA THR A 499 6.53 10.81 4.61
C THR A 499 6.78 9.50 5.34
N CYS A 500 6.80 9.54 6.66
CA CYS A 500 6.97 8.34 7.49
C CYS A 500 6.05 8.42 8.74
N CYS A 501 6.47 7.83 9.84
CA CYS A 501 5.73 7.83 11.10
C CYS A 501 5.69 9.18 11.81
N THR A 502 6.56 10.12 11.44
CA THR A 502 6.69 11.42 12.12
C THR A 502 5.64 12.44 11.70
N GLU A 503 4.99 12.26 10.57
CA GLU A 503 4.03 13.22 10.02
C GLU A 503 2.59 12.76 10.30
N PRO A 504 1.91 13.35 11.29
CA PRO A 504 0.47 13.11 11.46
C PRO A 504 -0.34 13.67 10.29
N PHE A 505 0.21 14.68 9.58
CA PHE A 505 -0.30 15.24 8.34
C PHE A 505 0.86 15.61 7.39
N PRO A 506 0.77 15.26 6.09
CA PRO A 506 -0.23 14.38 5.48
C PRO A 506 0.07 12.92 5.83
N GLY A 507 -0.89 12.25 6.46
CA GLY A 507 -0.72 10.87 6.92
C GLY A 507 -1.22 9.84 5.89
N THR A 508 -0.58 8.66 5.89
CA THR A 508 -1.06 7.49 5.15
C THR A 508 -1.34 6.30 6.09
N PHE A 509 -1.63 6.59 7.34
CA PHE A 509 -2.00 5.60 8.34
C PHE A 509 -3.42 5.08 8.12
N SER A 510 -3.76 3.92 8.67
CA SER A 510 -5.10 3.37 8.52
C SER A 510 -6.20 4.29 9.07
N PHE A 511 -5.87 5.10 10.08
CA PHE A 511 -6.77 6.10 10.68
C PHE A 511 -6.70 7.49 10.06
N SER A 512 -5.70 7.79 9.19
CA SER A 512 -5.56 9.12 8.56
C SER A 512 -6.80 9.50 7.75
N ASN A 513 -7.05 10.80 7.63
CA ASN A 513 -8.10 11.28 6.74
C ASN A 513 -7.80 10.86 5.29
N PRO A 514 -8.77 10.35 4.55
CA PRO A 514 -8.51 9.89 3.17
C PRO A 514 -7.89 10.94 2.26
N ALA A 515 -8.27 12.22 2.43
CA ALA A 515 -7.75 13.32 1.63
C ALA A 515 -6.24 13.59 1.83
N ASP A 516 -5.66 13.16 2.95
CA ASP A 516 -4.23 13.34 3.22
C ASP A 516 -3.38 12.61 2.16
N ALA A 517 -3.84 11.44 1.73
CA ALA A 517 -3.16 10.67 0.70
C ALA A 517 -3.22 11.38 -0.67
N THR A 518 -4.34 12.03 -1.01
CA THR A 518 -4.44 12.85 -2.24
C THR A 518 -3.55 14.09 -2.16
N TRP A 519 -3.48 14.72 -0.98
CA TRP A 519 -2.58 15.82 -0.71
C TRP A 519 -1.14 15.53 -1.10
N ILE A 520 -0.65 14.32 -0.83
CA ILE A 520 0.75 13.91 -1.07
C ILE A 520 1.16 14.15 -2.53
N GLY A 521 0.36 13.69 -3.50
CA GLY A 521 0.67 13.89 -4.92
C GLY A 521 0.69 15.36 -5.32
N ILE A 522 -0.30 16.14 -4.87
CA ILE A 522 -0.39 17.57 -5.17
C ILE A 522 0.79 18.33 -4.54
N HIS A 523 1.17 17.97 -3.31
CA HIS A 523 2.31 18.58 -2.61
C HIS A 523 3.64 18.32 -3.34
N ALA A 524 3.83 17.17 -3.97
CA ALA A 524 5.03 16.91 -4.75
C ALA A 524 5.28 18.02 -5.78
N VAL A 525 4.23 18.43 -6.49
CA VAL A 525 4.32 19.51 -7.48
C VAL A 525 4.39 20.90 -6.83
N ALA A 526 3.66 21.09 -5.70
CA ALA A 526 3.66 22.37 -4.98
C ALA A 526 5.01 22.68 -4.34
N GLY A 527 5.71 21.66 -3.84
CA GLY A 527 7.03 21.76 -3.24
C GLY A 527 8.18 21.75 -4.24
N ASP A 528 7.87 21.66 -5.54
CA ASP A 528 8.83 21.56 -6.64
C ASP A 528 9.75 20.32 -6.54
N TYR A 529 9.20 19.22 -6.05
CA TYR A 529 9.88 17.93 -6.03
C TYR A 529 9.66 17.15 -7.33
N ASP A 530 10.60 16.28 -7.66
CA ASP A 530 10.50 15.41 -8.83
C ASP A 530 9.66 14.16 -8.54
N GLY A 531 9.28 13.91 -7.27
CA GLY A 531 8.50 12.75 -6.90
C GLY A 531 8.25 12.56 -5.42
N TYR A 532 7.83 11.35 -5.07
CA TYR A 532 7.48 10.94 -3.71
C TYR A 532 8.02 9.53 -3.40
N LEU A 533 8.55 9.38 -2.20
CA LEU A 533 8.99 8.10 -1.65
C LEU A 533 8.14 7.70 -0.44
N ARG A 534 7.83 6.40 -0.34
CA ARG A 534 7.29 5.77 0.86
C ARG A 534 8.06 4.49 1.18
N TRP A 535 8.59 4.39 2.39
CA TRP A 535 9.49 3.33 2.82
C TRP A 535 8.86 1.92 2.89
N ALA A 536 7.52 1.83 2.83
CA ALA A 536 6.82 0.56 2.86
C ALA A 536 5.44 0.66 2.20
N VAL A 537 5.11 -0.27 1.33
CA VAL A 537 3.82 -0.36 0.65
C VAL A 537 3.07 -1.66 0.95
N ASN A 538 3.80 -2.75 1.23
CA ASN A 538 3.24 -4.08 1.51
C ASN A 538 4.05 -4.86 2.56
N SER A 539 4.68 -4.18 3.51
CA SER A 539 5.32 -4.80 4.67
C SER A 539 4.26 -5.16 5.70
N TRP A 540 3.56 -6.25 5.45
CA TRP A 540 2.37 -6.65 6.20
C TRP A 540 2.67 -7.06 7.64
N THR A 541 1.77 -6.70 8.56
CA THR A 541 1.73 -7.23 9.93
C THR A 541 1.42 -8.73 9.93
N CYS A 542 1.39 -9.37 11.10
CA CYS A 542 1.04 -10.80 11.22
C CYS A 542 -0.35 -11.11 10.67
N ASP A 543 -1.33 -10.23 10.90
CA ASP A 543 -2.73 -10.39 10.46
C ASP A 543 -3.23 -9.11 9.79
N PRO A 544 -2.71 -8.78 8.59
CA PRO A 544 -2.90 -7.46 7.99
C PRO A 544 -4.34 -7.14 7.59
N LEU A 545 -5.16 -8.15 7.31
CA LEU A 545 -6.58 -7.94 6.97
C LEU A 545 -7.43 -7.55 8.17
N ARG A 546 -7.00 -7.89 9.39
CA ARG A 546 -7.77 -7.67 10.62
C ARG A 546 -7.14 -6.63 11.52
N ASP A 547 -5.80 -6.55 11.58
CA ASP A 547 -5.06 -5.69 12.51
C ASP A 547 -3.90 -4.99 11.80
N SER A 548 -4.03 -3.68 11.60
CA SER A 548 -3.00 -2.85 10.98
C SER A 548 -1.97 -2.28 11.96
N ARG A 549 -2.12 -2.54 13.25
CA ARG A 549 -1.22 -2.07 14.29
C ARG A 549 0.10 -2.83 14.21
N PHE A 550 1.18 -2.09 14.33
CA PHE A 550 2.53 -2.65 14.39
C PHE A 550 3.31 -2.03 15.56
N ARG A 551 4.10 -2.85 16.25
CA ARG A 551 4.73 -2.54 17.54
C ARG A 551 5.50 -1.20 17.63
N THR A 552 6.10 -0.74 16.55
CA THR A 552 6.99 0.42 16.54
C THR A 552 6.45 1.61 15.77
N TRP A 553 5.46 1.39 14.92
CA TRP A 553 4.95 2.39 14.01
C TRP A 553 3.46 2.58 14.16
N ALA A 554 2.97 3.72 13.74
CA ALA A 554 1.54 3.99 13.66
C ALA A 554 0.83 2.93 12.81
N ALA A 555 -0.40 2.59 13.16
CA ALA A 555 -1.17 1.57 12.45
C ALA A 555 -1.30 1.87 10.95
N GLY A 556 -0.91 0.92 10.10
CA GLY A 556 -0.93 1.07 8.64
C GLY A 556 0.26 1.84 8.06
N ASP A 557 1.26 2.22 8.86
CA ASP A 557 2.49 2.85 8.37
C ASP A 557 3.29 1.92 7.46
N THR A 558 3.28 0.63 7.74
CA THR A 558 4.08 -0.38 7.04
C THR A 558 3.44 -0.90 5.75
N TYR A 559 2.18 -0.57 5.47
CA TYR A 559 1.52 -1.00 4.22
C TYR A 559 0.27 -0.18 3.91
N SER A 560 -0.02 -0.06 2.62
CA SER A 560 -1.25 0.55 2.08
C SER A 560 -2.01 -0.38 1.13
N ILE A 561 -1.39 -1.47 0.70
CA ILE A 561 -1.99 -2.55 -0.09
C ILE A 561 -2.12 -3.76 0.80
N TYR A 562 -3.28 -4.39 0.78
CA TYR A 562 -3.62 -5.58 1.56
C TYR A 562 -3.38 -6.87 0.76
N PRO A 563 -3.21 -8.02 1.44
CA PRO A 563 -3.15 -9.31 0.77
C PRO A 563 -4.41 -9.59 -0.08
N GLY A 564 -4.25 -10.41 -1.12
CA GLY A 564 -5.30 -10.77 -2.05
C GLY A 564 -5.57 -9.75 -3.13
N PRO A 565 -4.58 -9.12 -3.67
CA PRO A 565 -4.36 -7.76 -4.15
C PRO A 565 -5.54 -6.82 -3.85
N ARG A 566 -5.81 -6.64 -2.56
CA ARG A 566 -6.81 -5.67 -2.08
C ARG A 566 -6.19 -4.29 -1.99
N SER A 567 -6.83 -3.33 -2.61
CA SER A 567 -6.51 -1.90 -2.43
C SER A 567 -6.99 -1.40 -1.06
N SER A 568 -6.77 -0.14 -0.78
CA SER A 568 -7.31 0.54 0.39
C SER A 568 -7.83 1.93 0.02
N ILE A 569 -8.65 2.52 0.88
CA ILE A 569 -9.05 3.92 0.72
C ILE A 569 -7.81 4.81 0.59
N ARG A 570 -6.79 4.60 1.42
CA ARG A 570 -5.53 5.36 1.40
C ARG A 570 -4.79 5.24 0.06
N PHE A 571 -4.69 4.02 -0.46
CA PHE A 571 -4.03 3.77 -1.73
C PHE A 571 -4.79 4.38 -2.90
N GLU A 572 -6.14 4.23 -2.94
CA GLU A 572 -6.95 4.85 -3.99
C GLU A 572 -6.87 6.37 -3.96
N ARG A 573 -6.87 6.96 -2.78
CA ARG A 573 -6.73 8.41 -2.62
C ARG A 573 -5.30 8.89 -2.97
N LEU A 574 -4.26 8.09 -2.72
CA LEU A 574 -2.91 8.38 -3.21
C LEU A 574 -2.88 8.40 -4.75
N VAL A 575 -3.52 7.43 -5.39
CA VAL A 575 -3.61 7.38 -6.86
C VAL A 575 -4.25 8.64 -7.43
N GLU A 576 -5.34 9.14 -6.83
CA GLU A 576 -5.93 10.41 -7.24
C GLU A 576 -4.93 11.56 -7.14
N GLY A 577 -4.17 11.63 -6.05
CA GLY A 577 -3.13 12.65 -5.88
C GLY A 577 -2.01 12.58 -6.92
N LEU A 578 -1.60 11.37 -7.30
CA LEU A 578 -0.60 11.16 -8.35
C LEU A 578 -1.13 11.59 -9.73
N GLN A 579 -2.39 11.26 -10.02
CA GLN A 579 -3.07 11.70 -11.25
C GLN A 579 -3.23 13.22 -11.29
N ASP A 580 -3.58 13.84 -10.18
CA ASP A 580 -3.69 15.30 -10.07
C ASP A 580 -2.33 15.98 -10.24
N ALA A 581 -1.25 15.41 -9.72
CA ALA A 581 0.11 15.90 -9.96
C ALA A 581 0.44 15.91 -11.46
N GLU A 582 0.12 14.85 -12.19
CA GLU A 582 0.32 14.77 -13.63
C GLU A 582 -0.55 15.78 -14.39
N LYS A 583 -1.83 15.94 -14.00
CA LYS A 583 -2.72 16.95 -14.58
C LYS A 583 -2.18 18.38 -14.37
N ILE A 584 -1.69 18.68 -13.15
CA ILE A 584 -1.09 19.98 -12.84
C ILE A 584 0.11 20.25 -13.75
N TRP A 585 0.98 19.26 -13.90
CA TRP A 585 2.16 19.37 -14.77
C TRP A 585 1.76 19.66 -16.22
N GLN A 586 0.83 18.89 -16.77
CA GLN A 586 0.34 19.07 -18.14
C GLN A 586 -0.33 20.43 -18.35
N LEU A 587 -1.21 20.85 -17.45
CA LEU A 587 -1.91 22.12 -17.54
C LEU A 587 -0.94 23.30 -17.45
N ARG A 588 0.05 23.25 -16.54
CA ARG A 588 1.09 24.28 -16.45
C ARG A 588 1.86 24.42 -17.77
N ASN A 589 2.25 23.31 -18.37
CA ASN A 589 2.95 23.29 -19.65
C ASN A 589 2.06 23.77 -20.79
N GLN A 590 0.80 23.34 -20.85
CA GLN A 590 -0.16 23.80 -21.82
C GLN A 590 -0.35 25.32 -21.73
N TYR A 591 -0.60 25.86 -20.53
CA TYR A 591 -0.83 27.30 -20.35
C TYR A 591 0.39 28.15 -20.67
N LYS A 592 1.61 27.66 -20.34
CA LYS A 592 2.86 28.31 -20.77
C LYS A 592 2.97 28.33 -22.30
N LYS A 593 2.74 27.20 -22.97
CA LYS A 593 2.84 27.06 -24.43
C LYS A 593 1.82 27.93 -25.18
N THR A 594 0.62 28.06 -24.63
CA THR A 594 -0.47 28.86 -25.26
C THR A 594 -0.47 30.33 -24.84
N GLY A 595 0.41 30.74 -23.91
CA GLY A 595 0.44 32.09 -23.35
C GLY A 595 -0.76 32.44 -22.46
N ASP A 596 -1.49 31.42 -21.92
CA ASP A 596 -2.62 31.65 -21.03
C ASP A 596 -2.13 31.96 -19.59
N THR A 597 -1.62 33.17 -19.44
CA THR A 597 -1.06 33.65 -18.17
C THR A 597 -2.09 33.70 -17.04
N ARG A 598 -3.36 33.93 -17.36
CA ARG A 598 -4.45 34.03 -16.38
C ARG A 598 -4.74 32.68 -15.76
N ARG A 599 -4.90 31.62 -16.58
CA ARG A 599 -5.12 30.26 -16.06
C ARG A 599 -3.89 29.73 -15.33
N LEU A 600 -2.69 30.01 -15.88
CA LEU A 600 -1.45 29.63 -15.22
C LEU A 600 -1.31 30.27 -13.82
N ALA A 601 -1.60 31.59 -13.70
CA ALA A 601 -1.56 32.28 -12.43
C ALA A 601 -2.58 31.74 -11.41
N ARG A 602 -3.82 31.45 -11.88
CA ARG A 602 -4.88 30.84 -11.04
C ARG A 602 -4.45 29.46 -10.50
N LEU A 603 -3.91 28.61 -11.38
CA LEU A 603 -3.43 27.28 -11.01
C LEU A 603 -2.27 27.36 -10.01
N ASN A 604 -1.25 28.18 -10.28
CA ASN A 604 -0.11 28.35 -9.38
C ASN A 604 -0.49 28.95 -8.03
N LYS A 605 -1.44 29.89 -7.99
CA LYS A 605 -1.97 30.45 -6.74
C LYS A 605 -2.63 29.37 -5.89
N LYS A 606 -3.45 28.50 -6.50
CA LYS A 606 -4.10 27.40 -5.79
C LYS A 606 -3.09 26.37 -5.34
N LEU A 607 -2.13 26.03 -6.19
CA LEU A 607 -1.07 25.05 -5.89
C LEU A 607 -0.21 25.50 -4.70
N ALA A 608 0.08 26.79 -4.56
CA ALA A 608 0.85 27.33 -3.43
C ALA A 608 0.22 27.08 -2.05
N GLU A 609 -1.09 26.81 -2.00
CA GLU A 609 -1.77 26.44 -0.74
C GLU A 609 -1.34 25.06 -0.22
N PHE A 610 -0.79 24.18 -1.10
CA PHE A 610 -0.38 22.81 -0.79
C PHE A 610 1.09 22.70 -0.35
N THR A 611 1.56 23.67 0.40
CA THR A 611 2.91 23.67 0.99
C THR A 611 2.88 23.75 2.51
N PRO A 612 3.83 23.17 3.24
CA PRO A 612 3.85 23.21 4.72
C PRO A 612 3.82 24.64 5.26
N ALA A 613 4.50 25.57 4.59
CA ALA A 613 4.53 26.98 5.00
C ALA A 613 3.15 27.66 5.00
N ASN A 614 2.22 27.16 4.22
CA ASN A 614 0.86 27.70 4.09
C ASN A 614 -0.19 26.85 4.83
N MET A 615 0.23 25.77 5.52
CA MET A 615 -0.66 24.93 6.31
C MET A 615 -0.87 25.46 7.72
N THR A 616 -2.07 25.27 8.21
CA THR A 616 -2.48 25.51 9.60
C THR A 616 -3.30 24.31 10.07
N ALA A 617 -3.40 24.09 11.37
CA ALA A 617 -4.21 23.02 11.94
C ALA A 617 -5.68 23.03 11.44
N GLU A 618 -6.24 24.20 11.13
CA GLU A 618 -7.57 24.31 10.52
C GLU A 618 -7.58 23.79 9.09
N LYS A 619 -6.57 24.13 8.27
CA LYS A 619 -6.45 23.66 6.89
C LYS A 619 -6.21 22.16 6.83
N GLU A 620 -5.41 21.60 7.73
CA GLU A 620 -5.21 20.14 7.87
C GLU A 620 -6.55 19.43 8.08
N ARG A 621 -7.36 19.92 9.04
CA ARG A 621 -8.72 19.40 9.26
C ARG A 621 -9.64 19.55 8.04
N ASN A 622 -9.37 20.51 7.17
CA ASN A 622 -10.13 20.82 5.96
C ASN A 622 -9.43 20.34 4.67
N ALA A 623 -8.43 19.49 4.75
CA ALA A 623 -7.66 19.01 3.61
C ALA A 623 -8.56 18.48 2.47
N GLY A 624 -9.61 17.74 2.80
CA GLY A 624 -10.59 17.25 1.81
C GLY A 624 -11.27 18.36 1.02
N ARG A 625 -11.58 19.51 1.65
CA ARG A 625 -12.11 20.66 0.92
C ARG A 625 -11.10 21.24 -0.06
N MET A 626 -9.85 21.39 0.40
CA MET A 626 -8.76 21.94 -0.44
C MET A 626 -8.49 21.06 -1.65
N VAL A 627 -8.43 19.73 -1.44
CA VAL A 627 -8.27 18.74 -2.51
C VAL A 627 -9.42 18.85 -3.53
N ARG A 628 -10.69 18.83 -3.08
CA ARG A 628 -11.83 18.98 -3.99
C ARG A 628 -11.84 20.30 -4.76
N GLU A 629 -11.35 21.39 -4.18
CA GLU A 629 -11.20 22.67 -4.86
C GLU A 629 -10.13 22.60 -5.95
N MET A 630 -9.02 21.90 -5.70
CA MET A 630 -7.99 21.65 -6.71
C MET A 630 -8.53 20.75 -7.82
N GLU A 631 -9.18 19.63 -7.51
CA GLU A 631 -9.80 18.72 -8.48
C GLU A 631 -10.79 19.45 -9.41
N ARG A 632 -11.63 20.35 -8.85
CA ARG A 632 -12.51 21.19 -9.67
C ARG A 632 -11.72 22.07 -10.63
N LEU A 633 -10.66 22.70 -10.16
CA LEU A 633 -9.81 23.56 -10.99
C LEU A 633 -9.11 22.78 -12.12
N LEU A 634 -8.68 21.55 -11.86
CA LEU A 634 -8.05 20.69 -12.85
C LEU A 634 -9.04 20.18 -13.92
N ASN A 635 -10.31 20.10 -13.56
CA ASN A 635 -11.39 19.61 -14.42
C ASN A 635 -12.27 20.73 -15.00
N ASP A 636 -11.87 22.01 -14.85
CA ASP A 636 -12.45 23.17 -15.57
C ASP A 636 -11.71 23.35 -16.91
#